data_ea693b3dd71999cd0e61eba1dc73051f
#
_entry.id   ea693b3dd71999cd0e61eba1dc73051f
#
_cell.length_a   1.000
_cell.length_b   1.000
_cell.length_c   1.000
_cell.angle_alpha   90.00
_cell.angle_beta   90.00
_cell.angle_gamma   90.00
#
_symmetry.space_group_name_H-M   'P 1'
#
loop_
_entity.id
_entity.type
_entity.pdbx_description
1 polymer ?
#
loop_
_entity_poly.entity_id
_entity_poly.type
_entity_poly.pdbx_seq_one_letter_code
_entity_poly.pdbx_strand_id
1 'polypeptide(L)'
;MTFLGELDELDNNNKTKLCSVLKKTKKMGMLNCLDLASYDHKNYKKIIKSAAKYCDYLFLNEIEAELATGFKIISQNKFNRKNAESAANYLLDCGVNKAVVLHSPQFTLWKDKNELSHWHKSKLLKNTQIISKVGAGDAFCAACLYGIHEDWGIEKILKKAHSAASSILKTEFSSGNIPNIKYL
;
A
#
# COMPACT_ATOMS: atom_id res chain seq x y z
N MET A 1 6.90 3.93 -5.56
CA MET A 1 8.30 3.51 -5.38
C MET A 1 8.97 3.12 -6.68
N THR A 2 8.32 2.54 -7.63
CA THR A 2 8.88 2.10 -8.93
C THR A 2 8.85 3.17 -10.02
N PHE A 3 8.94 4.43 -9.70
CA PHE A 3 9.11 5.56 -10.63
C PHE A 3 10.12 6.58 -10.14
N LEU A 4 10.98 6.16 -9.21
CA LEU A 4 11.97 7.06 -8.62
C LEU A 4 13.26 7.16 -9.46
N GLY A 5 13.23 6.67 -10.71
CA GLY A 5 14.35 6.71 -11.62
C GLY A 5 15.60 6.06 -11.02
N GLU A 6 16.67 6.80 -10.89
CA GLU A 6 17.94 6.30 -10.36
C GLU A 6 17.84 5.71 -8.94
N LEU A 7 16.85 6.08 -8.13
CA LEU A 7 16.67 5.53 -6.79
C LEU A 7 16.24 4.05 -6.83
N ASP A 8 15.60 3.61 -7.92
CA ASP A 8 15.14 2.23 -8.11
C ASP A 8 16.19 1.34 -8.80
N GLU A 9 17.31 1.90 -9.29
CA GLU A 9 18.38 1.12 -9.90
C GLU A 9 19.00 0.15 -8.90
N LEU A 10 19.14 -1.10 -9.33
CA LEU A 10 19.79 -2.15 -8.55
C LEU A 10 21.32 -2.12 -8.76
N ASP A 11 22.06 -2.12 -7.68
CA ASP A 11 23.51 -2.34 -7.70
C ASP A 11 23.85 -3.85 -7.88
N ASN A 12 25.14 -4.16 -7.93
CA ASN A 12 25.66 -5.53 -8.05
C ASN A 12 25.23 -6.47 -6.90
N ASN A 13 24.78 -5.90 -5.77
CA ASN A 13 24.30 -6.64 -4.60
C ASN A 13 22.76 -6.72 -4.55
N ASN A 14 22.07 -6.39 -5.66
CA ASN A 14 20.62 -6.30 -5.75
C ASN A 14 20.00 -5.34 -4.70
N LYS A 15 20.67 -4.23 -4.39
CA LYS A 15 20.16 -3.16 -3.54
C LYS A 15 19.92 -1.93 -4.39
N THR A 16 18.84 -1.20 -4.07
CA THR A 16 18.55 0.09 -4.71
C THR A 16 19.19 1.24 -3.95
N LYS A 17 19.42 2.38 -4.63
CA LYS A 17 19.85 3.62 -3.95
C LYS A 17 18.84 4.06 -2.88
N LEU A 18 17.54 3.80 -3.09
CA LEU A 18 16.48 4.03 -2.11
C LEU A 18 16.75 3.31 -0.78
N CYS A 19 17.32 2.09 -0.80
CA CYS A 19 17.65 1.36 0.44
C CYS A 19 18.61 2.17 1.35
N SER A 20 19.52 2.94 0.75
CA SER A 20 20.43 3.80 1.52
C SER A 20 19.70 4.95 2.19
N VAL A 21 18.72 5.54 1.49
CA VAL A 21 17.85 6.60 2.05
C VAL A 21 17.02 6.03 3.21
N LEU A 22 16.31 4.92 2.99
CA LEU A 22 15.48 4.28 4.00
C LEU A 22 16.28 3.84 5.24
N LYS A 23 17.50 3.37 5.04
CA LYS A 23 18.40 3.03 6.14
C LYS A 23 18.81 4.27 6.95
N LYS A 24 19.05 5.40 6.28
CA LYS A 24 19.41 6.67 6.94
C LYS A 24 18.24 7.21 7.73
N THR A 25 17.04 7.29 7.15
CA THR A 25 15.84 7.76 7.85
C THR A 25 15.48 6.90 9.05
N LYS A 26 15.64 5.57 8.94
CA LYS A 26 15.44 4.66 10.07
C LYS A 26 16.44 4.90 11.21
N LYS A 27 17.71 5.19 10.89
CA LYS A 27 18.71 5.58 11.92
C LYS A 27 18.39 6.91 12.61
N MET A 28 17.64 7.79 11.94
CA MET A 28 17.16 9.06 12.50
C MET A 28 15.88 8.90 13.34
N GLY A 29 15.39 7.66 13.54
CA GLY A 29 14.17 7.37 14.30
C GLY A 29 12.87 7.56 13.52
N MET A 30 12.94 7.78 12.19
CA MET A 30 11.73 7.93 11.36
C MET A 30 11.11 6.58 11.05
N LEU A 31 9.78 6.57 10.94
CA LEU A 31 9.03 5.46 10.34
C LEU A 31 9.09 5.57 8.81
N ASN A 32 9.47 4.49 8.16
CA ASN A 32 9.49 4.40 6.71
C ASN A 32 8.21 3.77 6.20
N CYS A 33 7.41 4.56 5.50
CA CYS A 33 6.18 4.11 4.86
C CYS A 33 6.37 4.15 3.35
N LEU A 34 6.11 3.05 2.68
CA LEU A 34 6.21 2.93 1.23
C LEU A 34 4.84 2.64 0.66
N ASP A 35 4.43 3.44 -0.32
CA ASP A 35 3.31 3.18 -1.20
C ASP A 35 3.85 2.78 -2.57
N LEU A 36 3.40 1.65 -3.11
CA LEU A 36 3.91 1.14 -4.37
C LEU A 36 3.19 1.81 -5.54
N ALA A 37 3.77 1.68 -6.73
CA ALA A 37 3.16 2.10 -7.98
C ALA A 37 3.06 0.91 -8.93
N SER A 38 1.94 0.79 -9.62
CA SER A 38 1.71 -0.26 -10.61
C SER A 38 2.53 0.03 -11.87
N TYR A 39 3.69 -0.61 -11.97
CA TYR A 39 4.59 -0.46 -13.11
C TYR A 39 5.18 -1.81 -13.49
N ASP A 40 5.02 -2.19 -14.76
CA ASP A 40 5.60 -3.43 -15.29
C ASP A 40 7.11 -3.25 -15.51
N HIS A 41 7.89 -3.81 -14.59
CA HIS A 41 9.35 -3.75 -14.63
C HIS A 41 9.94 -5.12 -14.29
N LYS A 42 10.85 -5.61 -15.13
CA LYS A 42 11.48 -6.93 -14.98
C LYS A 42 12.10 -7.21 -13.60
N ASN A 43 12.52 -6.17 -12.90
CA ASN A 43 13.14 -6.27 -11.58
C ASN A 43 12.19 -5.86 -10.44
N TYR A 44 10.88 -5.67 -10.69
CA TYR A 44 9.93 -5.16 -9.69
C TYR A 44 10.04 -5.91 -8.35
N LYS A 45 9.93 -7.23 -8.39
CA LYS A 45 10.04 -8.09 -7.21
C LYS A 45 11.37 -7.91 -6.45
N LYS A 46 12.50 -7.77 -7.17
CA LYS A 46 13.82 -7.57 -6.56
C LYS A 46 13.93 -6.20 -5.89
N ILE A 47 13.40 -5.15 -6.54
CA ILE A 47 13.38 -3.78 -6.02
C ILE A 47 12.61 -3.75 -4.71
N ILE A 48 11.37 -4.27 -4.70
CA ILE A 48 10.54 -4.30 -3.49
C ILE A 48 11.19 -5.11 -2.37
N LYS A 49 11.68 -6.31 -2.68
CA LYS A 49 12.37 -7.16 -1.69
C LYS A 49 13.58 -6.45 -1.07
N SER A 50 14.33 -5.69 -1.86
CA SER A 50 15.52 -4.97 -1.36
C SER A 50 15.16 -3.88 -0.35
N ALA A 51 14.01 -3.21 -0.52
CA ALA A 51 13.55 -2.11 0.32
C ALA A 51 12.74 -2.59 1.55
N ALA A 52 12.08 -3.74 1.46
CA ALA A 52 11.15 -4.27 2.47
C ALA A 52 11.72 -4.25 3.90
N LYS A 53 12.98 -4.67 4.09
CA LYS A 53 13.65 -4.72 5.42
C LYS A 53 13.90 -3.35 6.07
N TYR A 54 13.74 -2.26 5.31
CA TYR A 54 13.88 -0.90 5.83
C TYR A 54 12.52 -0.21 5.93
N CYS A 55 11.44 -0.89 5.53
CA CYS A 55 10.08 -0.40 5.54
C CYS A 55 9.37 -0.78 6.84
N ASP A 56 8.64 0.15 7.43
CA ASP A 56 7.80 -0.12 8.59
C ASP A 56 6.37 -0.44 8.17
N TYR A 57 5.81 0.31 7.22
CA TYR A 57 4.50 0.07 6.63
C TYR A 57 4.62 0.02 5.11
N LEU A 58 4.11 -1.03 4.50
CA LEU A 58 4.09 -1.20 3.05
C LEU A 58 2.65 -1.22 2.55
N PHE A 59 2.31 -0.23 1.71
CA PHE A 59 1.00 -0.10 1.07
C PHE A 59 1.09 -0.57 -0.38
N LEU A 60 0.09 -1.33 -0.82
CA LEU A 60 0.06 -1.85 -2.18
C LEU A 60 -1.37 -2.26 -2.56
N ASN A 61 -1.68 -2.15 -3.85
CA ASN A 61 -2.92 -2.68 -4.40
C ASN A 61 -2.74 -4.15 -4.83
N GLU A 62 -3.82 -4.77 -5.33
CA GLU A 62 -3.83 -6.16 -5.77
C GLU A 62 -2.86 -6.44 -6.93
N ILE A 63 -2.68 -5.49 -7.86
CA ILE A 63 -1.77 -5.62 -9.01
C ILE A 63 -0.33 -5.56 -8.52
N GLU A 64 0.00 -4.60 -7.69
CA GLU A 64 1.31 -4.44 -7.10
C GLU A 64 1.69 -5.64 -6.23
N ALA A 65 0.73 -6.20 -5.49
CA ALA A 65 0.94 -7.42 -4.72
C ALA A 65 1.28 -8.62 -5.61
N GLU A 66 0.59 -8.78 -6.74
CA GLU A 66 0.92 -9.81 -7.74
C GLU A 66 2.32 -9.61 -8.32
N LEU A 67 2.68 -8.38 -8.72
CA LEU A 67 4.00 -8.05 -9.27
C LEU A 67 5.13 -8.27 -8.24
N ALA A 68 4.91 -7.87 -6.98
CA ALA A 68 5.92 -7.97 -5.93
C ALA A 68 6.14 -9.41 -5.44
N THR A 69 5.11 -10.26 -5.47
CA THR A 69 5.15 -11.57 -4.82
C THR A 69 4.97 -12.74 -5.78
N GLY A 70 4.22 -12.55 -6.86
CA GLY A 70 3.82 -13.59 -7.81
C GLY A 70 2.52 -14.33 -7.41
N PHE A 71 1.90 -14.00 -6.25
CA PHE A 71 0.61 -14.56 -5.88
C PHE A 71 -0.52 -13.88 -6.65
N LYS A 72 -1.36 -14.65 -7.32
CA LYS A 72 -2.53 -14.17 -8.05
C LYS A 72 -3.64 -13.74 -7.10
N ILE A 73 -3.80 -12.43 -6.89
CA ILE A 73 -4.81 -11.87 -5.97
C ILE A 73 -6.17 -11.81 -6.65
N ILE A 74 -6.20 -11.45 -7.94
CA ILE A 74 -7.42 -11.48 -8.75
C ILE A 74 -7.35 -12.64 -9.72
N SER A 75 -8.36 -13.51 -9.69
CA SER A 75 -8.53 -14.60 -10.66
C SER A 75 -9.98 -14.69 -11.07
N GLN A 76 -10.25 -14.71 -12.40
CA GLN A 76 -11.61 -14.75 -12.95
C GLN A 76 -12.55 -13.68 -12.33
N ASN A 77 -12.04 -12.45 -12.17
CA ASN A 77 -12.72 -11.32 -11.54
C ASN A 77 -13.12 -11.53 -10.06
N LYS A 78 -12.56 -12.54 -9.40
CA LYS A 78 -12.78 -12.80 -7.98
C LYS A 78 -11.52 -12.51 -7.16
N PHE A 79 -11.69 -11.83 -6.04
CA PHE A 79 -10.62 -11.56 -5.08
C PHE A 79 -10.30 -12.81 -4.27
N ASN A 80 -9.04 -13.23 -4.29
CA ASN A 80 -8.55 -14.41 -3.55
C ASN A 80 -7.93 -14.01 -2.22
N ARG A 81 -8.69 -14.11 -1.14
CA ARG A 81 -8.23 -13.75 0.21
C ARG A 81 -7.01 -14.56 0.66
N LYS A 82 -6.98 -15.87 0.36
CA LYS A 82 -5.86 -16.75 0.75
C LYS A 82 -4.56 -16.28 0.11
N ASN A 83 -4.60 -15.96 -1.18
CA ASN A 83 -3.42 -15.46 -1.88
C ASN A 83 -3.02 -14.05 -1.41
N ALA A 84 -3.98 -13.19 -1.04
CA ALA A 84 -3.70 -11.89 -0.45
C ALA A 84 -2.96 -12.04 0.90
N GLU A 85 -3.38 -12.96 1.76
CA GLU A 85 -2.66 -13.27 3.00
C GLU A 85 -1.27 -13.86 2.73
N SER A 86 -1.14 -14.77 1.76
CA SER A 86 0.15 -15.33 1.39
C SER A 86 1.11 -14.26 0.86
N ALA A 87 0.61 -13.30 0.08
CA ALA A 87 1.39 -12.17 -0.42
C ALA A 87 1.85 -11.26 0.73
N ALA A 88 0.94 -10.93 1.66
CA ALA A 88 1.27 -10.10 2.81
C ALA A 88 2.31 -10.79 3.73
N ASN A 89 2.13 -12.07 4.02
CA ASN A 89 3.11 -12.85 4.79
C ASN A 89 4.48 -12.87 4.12
N TYR A 90 4.53 -13.14 2.81
CA TYR A 90 5.78 -13.11 2.04
C TYR A 90 6.52 -11.76 2.17
N LEU A 91 5.79 -10.63 2.14
CA LEU A 91 6.39 -9.30 2.28
C LEU A 91 6.85 -9.01 3.72
N LEU A 92 6.13 -9.51 4.74
CA LEU A 92 6.57 -9.49 6.12
C LEU A 92 7.85 -10.31 6.31
N ASP A 93 7.94 -11.50 5.71
CA ASP A 93 9.14 -12.36 5.72
C ASP A 93 10.32 -11.70 4.98
N CYS A 94 10.04 -10.87 3.96
CA CYS A 94 11.07 -10.04 3.31
C CYS A 94 11.60 -8.92 4.22
N GLY A 95 10.98 -8.69 5.38
CA GLY A 95 11.49 -7.81 6.42
C GLY A 95 10.68 -6.53 6.67
N VAL A 96 9.45 -6.40 6.16
CA VAL A 96 8.55 -5.30 6.56
C VAL A 96 8.33 -5.38 8.08
N ASN A 97 8.54 -4.26 8.78
CA ASN A 97 8.72 -4.32 10.24
C ASN A 97 7.43 -4.25 11.04
N LYS A 98 6.40 -3.58 10.54
CA LYS A 98 5.13 -3.35 11.28
C LYS A 98 3.95 -3.99 10.58
N ALA A 99 3.62 -3.52 9.37
CA ALA A 99 2.47 -4.07 8.64
C ALA A 99 2.59 -3.96 7.13
N VAL A 100 1.91 -4.88 6.45
CA VAL A 100 1.59 -4.83 5.03
C VAL A 100 0.10 -4.52 4.89
N VAL A 101 -0.22 -3.49 4.12
CA VAL A 101 -1.61 -3.03 3.88
C VAL A 101 -1.93 -3.23 2.41
N LEU A 102 -2.62 -4.32 2.10
CA LEU A 102 -3.07 -4.64 0.75
C LEU A 102 -4.50 -4.13 0.56
N HIS A 103 -4.69 -3.17 -0.33
CA HIS A 103 -6.00 -2.60 -0.61
C HIS A 103 -6.50 -2.94 -2.01
N SER A 104 -7.80 -3.03 -2.14
CA SER A 104 -8.52 -3.19 -3.39
C SER A 104 -9.86 -2.45 -3.31
N PRO A 105 -10.59 -2.28 -4.42
CA PRO A 105 -11.92 -1.67 -4.36
C PRO A 105 -12.89 -2.39 -3.42
N GLN A 106 -12.73 -3.70 -3.22
CA GLN A 106 -13.67 -4.51 -2.45
C GLN A 106 -13.23 -4.78 -1.03
N PHE A 107 -11.93 -4.98 -0.81
CA PHE A 107 -11.39 -5.43 0.46
C PHE A 107 -10.06 -4.75 0.75
N THR A 108 -9.77 -4.58 2.03
CA THR A 108 -8.42 -4.29 2.52
C THR A 108 -8.03 -5.37 3.52
N LEU A 109 -6.79 -5.84 3.38
CA LEU A 109 -6.09 -6.63 4.38
C LEU A 109 -5.01 -5.75 5.02
N TRP A 110 -5.10 -5.55 6.32
CA TRP A 110 -4.00 -5.07 7.14
C TRP A 110 -3.42 -6.26 7.86
N LYS A 111 -2.22 -6.67 7.48
CA LYS A 111 -1.50 -7.79 8.09
C LYS A 111 -0.32 -7.23 8.87
N ASP A 112 -0.32 -7.39 10.19
CA ASP A 112 0.79 -6.96 11.03
C ASP A 112 1.80 -8.09 11.27
N LYS A 113 2.95 -7.73 11.83
CA LYS A 113 4.05 -8.65 12.11
C LYS A 113 3.71 -9.67 13.21
N ASN A 114 2.70 -9.43 14.03
CA ASN A 114 2.22 -10.35 15.06
C ASN A 114 1.21 -11.37 14.48
N GLU A 115 1.17 -11.48 13.14
CA GLU A 115 0.32 -12.41 12.38
C GLU A 115 -1.19 -12.13 12.48
N LEU A 116 -1.59 -11.01 13.06
CA LEU A 116 -2.99 -10.60 13.06
C LEU A 116 -3.40 -10.10 11.67
N SER A 117 -4.52 -10.59 11.19
CA SER A 117 -5.14 -10.17 9.92
C SER A 117 -6.41 -9.40 10.20
N HIS A 118 -6.40 -8.10 9.86
CA HIS A 118 -7.59 -7.26 9.94
C HIS A 118 -8.15 -7.07 8.54
N TRP A 119 -9.33 -7.62 8.31
CA TRP A 119 -10.03 -7.52 7.04
C TRP A 119 -11.11 -6.45 7.12
N HIS A 120 -11.07 -5.51 6.17
CA HIS A 120 -12.12 -4.53 5.98
C HIS A 120 -12.80 -4.72 4.63
N LYS A 121 -14.12 -4.75 4.61
CA LYS A 121 -14.92 -4.77 3.39
C LYS A 121 -15.37 -3.35 3.07
N SER A 122 -14.95 -2.82 1.92
CA SER A 122 -15.34 -1.49 1.49
C SER A 122 -16.75 -1.45 0.93
N LYS A 123 -17.39 -0.29 1.07
CA LYS A 123 -18.64 0.00 0.38
C LYS A 123 -18.30 0.40 -1.05
N LEU A 124 -18.68 -0.44 -2.01
CA LEU A 124 -18.45 -0.15 -3.42
C LEU A 124 -19.29 1.04 -3.88
N LEU A 125 -18.67 1.93 -4.65
CA LEU A 125 -19.38 2.95 -5.41
C LEU A 125 -20.01 2.32 -6.67
N LYS A 126 -21.14 2.86 -7.12
CA LYS A 126 -21.69 2.53 -8.44
C LYS A 126 -20.75 3.10 -9.52
N ASN A 127 -20.61 2.41 -10.64
CA ASN A 127 -19.75 2.87 -11.75
C ASN A 127 -20.09 4.30 -12.21
N THR A 128 -21.38 4.67 -12.15
CA THR A 128 -21.86 6.03 -12.47
C THR A 128 -21.40 7.12 -11.50
N GLN A 129 -20.84 6.76 -10.35
CA GLN A 129 -20.32 7.70 -9.34
C GLN A 129 -18.81 7.86 -9.42
N ILE A 130 -18.13 7.04 -10.24
CA ILE A 130 -16.68 7.08 -10.40
C ILE A 130 -16.35 7.95 -11.60
N ILE A 131 -15.71 9.08 -11.34
CA ILE A 131 -15.25 10.04 -12.37
C ILE A 131 -13.81 9.71 -12.78
N SER A 132 -12.92 9.55 -11.79
CA SER A 132 -11.52 9.19 -12.02
C SER A 132 -11.06 8.17 -10.97
N LYS A 133 -10.11 7.29 -11.37
CA LYS A 133 -9.47 6.35 -10.43
C LYS A 133 -8.11 6.86 -9.94
N VAL A 134 -7.59 7.92 -10.56
CA VAL A 134 -6.26 8.46 -10.24
C VAL A 134 -6.28 9.13 -8.87
N GLY A 135 -5.27 8.85 -8.05
CA GLY A 135 -5.13 9.42 -6.70
C GLY A 135 -5.92 8.71 -5.60
N ALA A 136 -6.77 7.72 -5.93
CA ALA A 136 -7.54 6.99 -4.91
C ALA A 136 -6.63 6.17 -3.96
N GLY A 137 -5.57 5.55 -4.50
CA GLY A 137 -4.54 4.85 -3.71
C GLY A 137 -3.80 5.82 -2.79
N ASP A 138 -3.34 6.95 -3.34
CA ASP A 138 -2.64 7.99 -2.57
C ASP A 138 -3.51 8.53 -1.42
N ALA A 139 -4.80 8.79 -1.69
CA ALA A 139 -5.73 9.25 -0.66
C ALA A 139 -5.98 8.19 0.43
N PHE A 140 -6.05 6.91 0.03
CA PHE A 140 -6.14 5.79 0.97
C PHE A 140 -4.89 5.73 1.86
N CYS A 141 -3.71 5.74 1.25
CA CYS A 141 -2.43 5.70 1.96
C CYS A 141 -2.28 6.89 2.90
N ALA A 142 -2.53 8.12 2.43
CA ALA A 142 -2.46 9.33 3.24
C ALA A 142 -3.37 9.28 4.48
N ALA A 143 -4.60 8.78 4.32
CA ALA A 143 -5.53 8.62 5.44
C ALA A 143 -5.06 7.54 6.44
N CYS A 144 -4.44 6.45 5.95
CA CYS A 144 -3.82 5.45 6.81
C CYS A 144 -2.66 6.07 7.62
N LEU A 145 -1.77 6.82 6.95
CA LEU A 145 -0.63 7.48 7.62
C LEU A 145 -1.09 8.47 8.68
N TYR A 146 -2.13 9.25 8.38
CA TYR A 146 -2.73 10.15 9.37
C TYR A 146 -3.27 9.38 10.58
N GLY A 147 -4.01 8.30 10.36
CA GLY A 147 -4.57 7.49 11.44
C GLY A 147 -3.48 6.78 12.28
N ILE A 148 -2.37 6.36 11.65
CA ILE A 148 -1.19 5.84 12.35
C ILE A 148 -0.56 6.92 13.23
N HIS A 149 -0.45 8.15 12.71
CA HIS A 149 0.10 9.30 13.45
C HIS A 149 -0.76 9.67 14.66
N GLU A 150 -2.08 9.62 14.51
CA GLU A 150 -3.06 9.92 15.58
C GLU A 150 -3.32 8.73 16.52
N ASP A 151 -2.58 7.64 16.37
CA ASP A 151 -2.71 6.40 17.17
C ASP A 151 -4.15 5.82 17.17
N TRP A 152 -4.81 5.87 16.00
CA TRP A 152 -6.15 5.29 15.86
C TRP A 152 -6.09 3.76 15.76
N GLY A 153 -7.14 3.11 16.25
CA GLY A 153 -7.33 1.67 16.01
C GLY A 153 -7.50 1.35 14.52
N ILE A 154 -7.00 0.17 14.09
CA ILE A 154 -6.91 -0.25 12.68
C ILE A 154 -8.26 -0.17 11.98
N GLU A 155 -9.36 -0.58 12.62
CA GLU A 155 -10.70 -0.52 12.04
C GLU A 155 -11.10 0.91 11.65
N LYS A 156 -10.85 1.89 12.55
CA LYS A 156 -11.10 3.31 12.30
C LYS A 156 -10.23 3.81 11.15
N ILE A 157 -8.94 3.44 11.13
CA ILE A 157 -8.01 3.80 10.06
C ILE A 157 -8.56 3.33 8.71
N LEU A 158 -8.88 2.04 8.58
CA LEU A 158 -9.34 1.46 7.32
C LEU A 158 -10.66 2.07 6.85
N LYS A 159 -11.60 2.32 7.76
CA LYS A 159 -12.87 2.99 7.45
C LYS A 159 -12.64 4.39 6.88
N LYS A 160 -11.80 5.20 7.52
CA LYS A 160 -11.48 6.56 7.08
C LYS A 160 -10.69 6.56 5.76
N ALA A 161 -9.76 5.63 5.59
CA ALA A 161 -8.98 5.48 4.37
C ALA A 161 -9.86 5.16 3.15
N HIS A 162 -10.84 4.25 3.31
CA HIS A 162 -11.81 3.98 2.24
C HIS A 162 -12.73 5.18 1.97
N SER A 163 -13.09 5.96 2.98
CA SER A 163 -13.87 7.19 2.78
C SER A 163 -13.08 8.23 1.99
N ALA A 164 -11.78 8.42 2.29
CA ALA A 164 -10.90 9.32 1.57
C ALA A 164 -10.75 8.90 0.09
N ALA A 165 -10.45 7.62 -0.16
CA ALA A 165 -10.38 7.08 -1.51
C ALA A 165 -11.69 7.27 -2.28
N SER A 166 -12.83 7.00 -1.64
CA SER A 166 -14.17 7.17 -2.24
C SER A 166 -14.46 8.63 -2.58
N SER A 167 -13.93 9.59 -1.83
CA SER A 167 -14.09 11.02 -2.12
C SER A 167 -13.33 11.40 -3.38
N ILE A 168 -12.08 10.93 -3.54
CA ILE A 168 -11.27 11.17 -4.76
C ILE A 168 -11.92 10.54 -5.98
N LEU A 169 -12.40 9.30 -5.89
CA LEU A 169 -13.06 8.61 -7.02
C LEU A 169 -14.22 9.41 -7.64
N LYS A 170 -14.83 10.34 -6.90
CA LYS A 170 -15.95 11.19 -7.32
C LYS A 170 -15.53 12.54 -7.89
N THR A 171 -14.24 12.77 -8.08
CA THR A 171 -13.69 14.04 -8.59
C THR A 171 -12.86 13.82 -9.84
N GLU A 172 -12.66 14.86 -10.63
CA GLU A 172 -11.75 14.85 -11.78
C GLU A 172 -10.28 15.02 -11.35
N PHE A 173 -10.04 15.44 -10.12
CA PHE A 173 -8.72 15.75 -9.61
C PHE A 173 -8.11 14.52 -8.90
N SER A 174 -6.84 14.30 -9.13
CA SER A 174 -6.07 13.25 -8.42
C SER A 174 -5.72 13.63 -6.98
N SER A 175 -5.80 14.93 -6.65
CA SER A 175 -5.54 15.47 -5.31
C SER A 175 -6.37 16.74 -5.10
N GLY A 176 -6.65 17.07 -3.84
CA GLY A 176 -7.47 18.22 -3.47
C GLY A 176 -8.94 17.85 -3.27
N ASN A 177 -9.72 18.76 -2.70
CA ASN A 177 -11.16 18.60 -2.40
C ASN A 177 -11.54 17.36 -1.57
N ILE A 178 -10.56 16.73 -0.90
CA ILE A 178 -10.87 15.70 0.08
C ILE A 178 -11.41 16.40 1.32
N PRO A 179 -12.60 16.04 1.81
CA PRO A 179 -13.10 16.55 3.09
C PRO A 179 -12.08 16.31 4.20
N ASN A 180 -12.05 17.21 5.18
CA ASN A 180 -11.19 17.00 6.34
C ASN A 180 -11.43 15.59 6.91
N ILE A 181 -10.37 14.85 7.16
CA ILE A 181 -10.42 13.45 7.57
C ILE A 181 -11.25 13.23 8.85
N LYS A 182 -11.39 14.26 9.67
CA LYS A 182 -12.25 14.21 10.86
C LYS A 182 -13.73 14.04 10.51
N TYR A 183 -14.15 14.50 9.34
CA TYR A 183 -15.54 14.46 8.85
C TYR A 183 -15.81 13.36 7.81
N LEU A 184 -14.80 12.61 7.39
CA LEU A 184 -14.90 11.47 6.48
C LEU A 184 -15.59 10.24 7.08
#